data_671b3ca0a209905305988b765fd8f003
#
_entry.id   671b3ca0a209905305988b765fd8f003
#
_cell.length_a   1.000
_cell.length_b   1.000
_cell.length_c   1.000
_cell.angle_alpha   90.00
_cell.angle_beta   90.00
_cell.angle_gamma   90.00
#
_symmetry.space_group_name_H-M   'P 1'
#
loop_
_entity.id
_entity.type
_entity.pdbx_description
1 polymer ?
#
loop_
_entity_poly.entity_id
_entity_poly.type
_entity_poly.pdbx_seq_one_letter_code
_entity_poly.pdbx_strand_id
1 'polypeptide(L)'
;SWRRANHVKQSHLAFSLGVSQQAVSAWERGACLPSPTILARLRAMVRSTEPLNLDVAFIRNQSSVRAIIDLDGFRMLENSAGFANVWSDFLPQKGLALEDRLINEAQAIADNEIRSQISAGDIALISGVSERHVDLHLGPAFLHRWQICFRRYGSRVVAEMVYEPVAPGEATGIHMILRADELAL
;
A
#
# COMPACT_ATOMS: atom_id res chain seq x y z
N SER A 1 -8.66 -7.48 18.86
CA SER A 1 -8.09 -6.11 18.88
C SER A 1 -7.90 -5.63 17.43
N TRP A 2 -8.36 -4.41 17.13
CA TRP A 2 -8.20 -3.73 15.83
C TRP A 2 -6.74 -3.79 15.31
N ARG A 3 -5.79 -3.52 16.21
CA ARG A 3 -4.35 -3.54 15.86
C ARG A 3 -3.91 -4.88 15.27
N ARG A 4 -4.32 -6.01 15.86
CA ARG A 4 -3.97 -7.35 15.36
C ARG A 4 -4.59 -7.62 14.00
N ALA A 5 -5.84 -7.22 13.81
CA ALA A 5 -6.52 -7.35 12.52
C ALA A 5 -5.86 -6.53 11.40
N ASN A 6 -5.16 -5.43 11.75
CA ASN A 6 -4.45 -4.57 10.80
C ASN A 6 -2.92 -4.79 10.81
N HIS A 7 -2.42 -5.88 11.42
CA HIS A 7 -0.99 -6.24 11.49
C HIS A 7 -0.06 -5.16 12.06
N VAL A 8 -0.60 -4.19 12.83
CA VAL A 8 0.17 -3.10 13.45
C VAL A 8 0.91 -3.61 14.69
N LYS A 9 2.22 -3.38 14.82
CA LYS A 9 2.99 -3.72 16.03
C LYS A 9 2.57 -2.84 17.23
N GLN A 10 2.64 -3.37 18.46
CA GLN A 10 2.34 -2.59 19.67
C GLN A 10 3.23 -1.35 19.81
N SER A 11 4.51 -1.47 19.46
CA SER A 11 5.46 -0.36 19.46
C SER A 11 5.08 0.75 18.47
N HIS A 12 4.59 0.39 17.29
CA HIS A 12 4.14 1.34 16.28
C HIS A 12 2.88 2.08 16.75
N LEU A 13 1.87 1.36 17.27
CA LEU A 13 0.68 1.99 17.84
C LEU A 13 1.03 2.93 19.02
N ALA A 14 1.95 2.50 19.88
CA ALA A 14 2.43 3.30 21.00
C ALA A 14 3.07 4.61 20.54
N PHE A 15 3.96 4.54 19.55
CA PHE A 15 4.59 5.70 18.92
C PHE A 15 3.54 6.66 18.35
N SER A 16 2.59 6.17 17.55
CA SER A 16 1.52 6.98 16.92
C SER A 16 0.61 7.67 17.93
N LEU A 17 0.46 7.11 19.13
CA LEU A 17 -0.37 7.67 20.21
C LEU A 17 0.42 8.54 21.19
N GLY A 18 1.77 8.55 21.10
CA GLY A 18 2.63 9.24 22.06
C GLY A 18 2.63 8.59 23.44
N VAL A 19 2.57 7.25 23.52
CA VAL A 19 2.54 6.47 24.78
C VAL A 19 3.60 5.37 24.76
N SER A 20 3.82 4.70 25.91
CA SER A 20 4.73 3.56 25.99
C SER A 20 4.11 2.29 25.40
N GLN A 21 4.93 1.37 24.90
CA GLN A 21 4.48 0.05 24.46
C GLN A 21 3.82 -0.74 25.61
N GLN A 22 4.32 -0.58 26.85
CA GLN A 22 3.74 -1.21 28.02
C GLN A 22 2.30 -0.77 28.27
N ALA A 23 1.98 0.52 28.02
CA ALA A 23 0.61 1.03 28.12
C ALA A 23 -0.30 0.33 27.11
N VAL A 24 0.10 0.22 25.84
CA VAL A 24 -0.66 -0.51 24.82
C VAL A 24 -0.86 -1.97 25.20
N SER A 25 0.19 -2.62 25.70
CA SER A 25 0.12 -4.01 26.18
C SER A 25 -0.84 -4.17 27.35
N ALA A 26 -0.83 -3.25 28.31
CA ALA A 26 -1.75 -3.25 29.46
C ALA A 26 -3.22 -3.10 29.03
N TRP A 27 -3.50 -2.21 28.08
CA TRP A 27 -4.85 -2.04 27.52
C TRP A 27 -5.34 -3.30 26.80
N GLU A 28 -4.49 -3.94 26.02
CA GLU A 28 -4.86 -5.16 25.30
C GLU A 28 -5.10 -6.37 26.20
N ARG A 29 -4.50 -6.40 27.39
CA ARG A 29 -4.77 -7.41 28.43
C ARG A 29 -5.95 -7.05 29.35
N GLY A 30 -6.53 -5.85 29.18
CA GLY A 30 -7.61 -5.37 30.05
C GLY A 30 -7.15 -4.94 31.43
N ALA A 31 -5.84 -4.76 31.69
CA ALA A 31 -5.30 -4.36 32.97
C ALA A 31 -5.62 -2.90 33.33
N CYS A 32 -5.81 -2.04 32.34
CA CYS A 32 -6.29 -0.66 32.49
C CYS A 32 -6.94 -0.18 31.18
N LEU A 33 -7.63 0.96 31.25
CA LEU A 33 -8.23 1.61 30.09
C LEU A 33 -7.38 2.80 29.64
N PRO A 34 -7.36 3.11 28.32
CA PRO A 34 -6.78 4.35 27.82
C PRO A 34 -7.49 5.56 28.42
N SER A 35 -6.77 6.67 28.60
CA SER A 35 -7.40 7.94 28.97
C SER A 35 -8.41 8.40 27.90
N PRO A 36 -9.39 9.26 28.23
CA PRO A 36 -10.37 9.78 27.26
C PRO A 36 -9.72 10.38 26.03
N THR A 37 -8.62 11.12 26.19
CA THR A 37 -7.86 11.74 25.11
C THR A 37 -7.23 10.68 24.19
N ILE A 38 -6.62 9.66 24.76
CA ILE A 38 -6.03 8.56 23.98
C ILE A 38 -7.12 7.73 23.29
N LEU A 39 -8.23 7.50 23.96
CA LEU A 39 -9.37 6.80 23.38
C LEU A 39 -9.96 7.55 22.18
N ALA A 40 -10.04 8.90 22.25
CA ALA A 40 -10.46 9.72 21.12
C ALA A 40 -9.48 9.59 19.92
N ARG A 41 -8.16 9.61 20.15
CA ARG A 41 -7.13 9.37 19.13
C ARG A 41 -7.24 7.97 18.54
N LEU A 42 -7.43 6.95 19.35
CA LEU A 42 -7.66 5.57 18.88
C LEU A 42 -8.90 5.47 18.00
N ARG A 43 -10.01 6.09 18.38
CA ARG A 43 -11.24 6.12 17.58
C ARG A 43 -11.02 6.83 16.23
N ALA A 44 -10.29 7.93 16.22
CA ALA A 44 -9.94 8.64 14.98
C ALA A 44 -9.10 7.75 14.06
N MET A 45 -8.08 7.05 14.59
CA MET A 45 -7.27 6.10 13.83
C MET A 45 -8.11 4.94 13.27
N VAL A 46 -9.00 4.35 14.07
CA VAL A 46 -9.89 3.27 13.62
C VAL A 46 -10.79 3.75 12.49
N ARG A 47 -11.42 4.92 12.62
CA ARG A 47 -12.27 5.51 11.58
C ARG A 47 -11.51 5.81 10.31
N SER A 48 -10.24 6.22 10.39
CA SER A 48 -9.42 6.49 9.19
C SER A 48 -9.05 5.23 8.40
N THR A 49 -9.20 4.03 9.00
CA THR A 49 -8.95 2.75 8.32
C THR A 49 -10.21 2.07 7.77
N GLU A 50 -11.40 2.53 8.18
CA GLU A 50 -12.66 2.02 7.61
C GLU A 50 -12.74 2.23 6.08
N PRO A 51 -12.38 3.42 5.54
CA PRO A 51 -12.30 3.62 4.09
C PRO A 51 -11.35 2.64 3.38
N LEU A 52 -10.18 2.35 3.97
CA LEU A 52 -9.25 1.38 3.40
C LEU A 52 -9.85 -0.03 3.33
N ASN A 53 -10.56 -0.46 4.36
CA ASN A 53 -11.23 -1.76 4.36
C ASN A 53 -12.32 -1.84 3.28
N LEU A 54 -13.03 -0.74 3.01
CA LEU A 54 -14.01 -0.66 1.94
C LEU A 54 -13.34 -0.74 0.57
N ASP A 55 -12.25 -0.01 0.34
CA ASP A 55 -11.49 -0.04 -0.91
C ASP A 55 -10.90 -1.43 -1.16
N VAL A 56 -10.37 -2.08 -0.13
CA VAL A 56 -9.89 -3.48 -0.17
C VAL A 56 -11.03 -4.43 -0.57
N ALA A 57 -12.20 -4.31 0.05
CA ALA A 57 -13.35 -5.15 -0.28
C ALA A 57 -13.86 -4.88 -1.70
N PHE A 58 -13.86 -3.62 -2.15
CA PHE A 58 -14.27 -3.22 -3.49
C PHE A 58 -13.36 -3.81 -4.56
N ILE A 59 -12.04 -3.72 -4.38
CA ILE A 59 -11.06 -4.23 -5.35
C ILE A 59 -11.14 -5.76 -5.50
N ARG A 60 -11.31 -6.49 -4.41
CA ARG A 60 -11.36 -7.96 -4.42
C ARG A 60 -12.32 -8.54 -5.46
N ASN A 61 -13.45 -7.89 -5.69
CA ASN A 61 -14.52 -8.39 -6.57
C ASN A 61 -14.43 -7.87 -8.01
N GLN A 62 -13.37 -7.10 -8.36
CA GLN A 62 -13.24 -6.55 -9.70
C GLN A 62 -12.59 -7.54 -10.67
N SER A 63 -13.05 -7.53 -11.93
CA SER A 63 -12.46 -8.27 -13.04
C SER A 63 -11.23 -7.57 -13.65
N SER A 64 -11.10 -6.25 -13.48
CA SER A 64 -9.91 -5.50 -13.91
C SER A 64 -8.68 -5.90 -13.08
N VAL A 65 -7.50 -5.79 -13.65
CA VAL A 65 -6.24 -6.17 -12.98
C VAL A 65 -5.81 -5.07 -12.01
N ARG A 66 -6.01 -5.26 -10.72
CA ARG A 66 -5.72 -4.27 -9.67
C ARG A 66 -5.08 -4.88 -8.44
N ALA A 67 -4.31 -4.06 -7.72
CA ALA A 67 -3.76 -4.39 -6.41
C ALA A 67 -3.73 -3.17 -5.49
N ILE A 68 -3.80 -3.41 -4.18
CA ILE A 68 -3.49 -2.41 -3.15
C ILE A 68 -2.22 -2.85 -2.44
N ILE A 69 -1.24 -1.95 -2.40
CA ILE A 69 0.08 -2.18 -1.83
C ILE A 69 0.31 -1.17 -0.71
N ASP A 70 0.71 -1.63 0.46
CA ASP A 70 1.21 -0.79 1.53
C ASP A 70 2.65 -0.39 1.22
N LEU A 71 2.97 0.90 1.26
CA LEU A 71 4.33 1.37 1.04
C LEU A 71 5.29 1.02 2.20
N ASP A 72 4.77 0.62 3.37
CA ASP A 72 5.59 0.06 4.45
C ASP A 72 6.00 -1.39 4.11
N GLY A 73 7.19 -1.54 3.58
CA GLY A 73 7.77 -2.82 3.12
C GLY A 73 7.18 -3.32 1.79
N PHE A 74 6.46 -2.50 1.04
CA PHE A 74 5.84 -2.83 -0.25
C PHE A 74 5.02 -4.13 -0.19
N ARG A 75 4.08 -4.18 0.76
CA ARG A 75 3.25 -5.37 1.02
C ARG A 75 1.96 -5.31 0.24
N MET A 76 1.68 -6.32 -0.57
CA MET A 76 0.34 -6.45 -1.17
C MET A 76 -0.70 -6.71 -0.08
N LEU A 77 -1.65 -5.79 0.08
CA LEU A 77 -2.76 -5.91 1.02
C LEU A 77 -3.92 -6.68 0.40
N GLU A 78 -4.24 -6.38 -0.86
CA GLU A 78 -5.31 -7.03 -1.60
C GLU A 78 -5.04 -6.98 -3.11
N ASN A 79 -5.66 -7.91 -3.81
CA ASN A 79 -5.67 -8.00 -5.27
C ASN A 79 -7.08 -8.33 -5.77
N SER A 80 -7.36 -7.93 -7.00
CA SER A 80 -8.61 -8.23 -7.69
C SER A 80 -8.66 -9.66 -8.22
N ALA A 81 -9.84 -10.12 -8.59
CA ALA A 81 -10.00 -11.38 -9.33
C ALA A 81 -9.22 -11.35 -10.66
N GLY A 82 -9.22 -10.19 -11.36
CA GLY A 82 -8.44 -10.02 -12.59
C GLY A 82 -6.94 -10.19 -12.36
N PHE A 83 -6.39 -9.64 -11.28
CA PHE A 83 -4.98 -9.83 -10.91
C PHE A 83 -4.66 -11.32 -10.65
N ALA A 84 -5.52 -11.99 -9.88
CA ALA A 84 -5.35 -13.41 -9.55
C ALA A 84 -5.35 -14.31 -10.80
N ASN A 85 -6.15 -13.96 -11.81
CA ASN A 85 -6.18 -14.69 -13.08
C ASN A 85 -4.92 -14.50 -13.92
N VAL A 86 -4.29 -13.33 -13.86
CA VAL A 86 -3.07 -13.00 -14.63
C VAL A 86 -1.82 -13.49 -13.92
N TRP A 87 -1.75 -13.30 -12.60
CA TRP A 87 -0.57 -13.60 -11.77
C TRP A 87 -0.92 -14.49 -10.58
N SER A 88 -1.47 -15.67 -10.84
CA SER A 88 -1.81 -16.66 -9.79
C SER A 88 -0.62 -17.02 -8.91
N ASP A 89 0.56 -17.13 -9.51
CA ASP A 89 1.80 -17.52 -8.82
C ASP A 89 2.32 -16.41 -7.87
N PHE A 90 1.77 -15.21 -7.97
CA PHE A 90 2.08 -14.10 -7.06
C PHE A 90 1.27 -14.17 -5.76
N LEU A 91 0.13 -14.85 -5.73
CA LEU A 91 -0.78 -14.86 -4.58
C LEU A 91 -0.14 -15.32 -3.26
N PRO A 92 0.79 -16.29 -3.23
CA PRO A 92 1.49 -16.68 -2.01
C PRO A 92 2.35 -15.56 -1.40
N GLN A 93 2.68 -14.51 -2.16
CA GLN A 93 3.46 -13.37 -1.70
C GLN A 93 2.61 -12.30 -0.99
N LYS A 94 1.29 -12.41 -1.02
CA LYS A 94 0.37 -11.47 -0.37
C LYS A 94 0.70 -11.30 1.12
N GLY A 95 0.86 -10.06 1.56
CA GLY A 95 1.22 -9.71 2.93
C GLY A 95 2.71 -9.81 3.28
N LEU A 96 3.55 -10.39 2.42
CA LEU A 96 4.99 -10.41 2.63
C LEU A 96 5.62 -9.05 2.25
N ALA A 97 6.73 -8.70 2.91
CA ALA A 97 7.53 -7.55 2.51
C ALA A 97 8.30 -7.89 1.23
N LEU A 98 8.21 -7.03 0.23
CA LEU A 98 8.87 -7.19 -1.06
C LEU A 98 9.87 -6.08 -1.37
N GLU A 99 10.13 -5.18 -0.42
CA GLU A 99 11.00 -4.01 -0.61
C GLU A 99 12.40 -4.39 -1.13
N ASP A 100 13.01 -5.44 -0.56
CA ASP A 100 14.34 -5.93 -0.95
C ASP A 100 14.34 -6.69 -2.30
N ARG A 101 13.18 -6.88 -2.91
CA ARG A 101 12.99 -7.62 -4.17
C ARG A 101 12.46 -6.77 -5.30
N LEU A 102 12.31 -5.47 -5.06
CA LEU A 102 11.84 -4.54 -6.10
C LEU A 102 12.93 -4.36 -7.15
N ILE A 103 12.51 -4.32 -8.41
CA ILE A 103 13.38 -4.12 -9.56
C ILE A 103 12.77 -3.08 -10.52
N ASN A 104 13.57 -2.58 -11.44
CA ASN A 104 13.15 -1.66 -12.50
C ASN A 104 12.46 -0.41 -11.91
N GLU A 105 11.33 -0.03 -12.47
CA GLU A 105 10.56 1.16 -12.08
C GLU A 105 10.05 1.08 -10.65
N ALA A 106 9.74 -0.11 -10.14
CA ALA A 106 9.30 -0.29 -8.76
C ALA A 106 10.42 0.03 -7.76
N GLN A 107 11.67 -0.30 -8.08
CA GLN A 107 12.83 0.08 -7.28
C GLN A 107 13.02 1.60 -7.28
N ALA A 108 12.85 2.27 -8.43
CA ALA A 108 12.93 3.73 -8.51
C ALA A 108 11.85 4.42 -7.66
N ILE A 109 10.63 3.86 -7.58
CA ILE A 109 9.55 4.37 -6.72
C ILE A 109 9.87 4.17 -5.23
N ALA A 110 10.59 3.11 -4.87
CA ALA A 110 11.03 2.83 -3.52
C ALA A 110 12.24 3.68 -3.08
N ASP A 111 12.89 4.36 -4.02
CA ASP A 111 13.99 5.28 -3.73
C ASP A 111 13.57 6.34 -2.72
N ASN A 112 14.50 6.73 -1.84
CA ASN A 112 14.24 7.62 -0.71
C ASN A 112 13.66 8.97 -1.14
N GLU A 113 14.05 9.51 -2.30
CA GLU A 113 13.58 10.80 -2.77
C GLU A 113 12.10 10.72 -3.19
N ILE A 114 11.74 9.80 -4.10
CA ILE A 114 10.36 9.61 -4.58
C ILE A 114 9.45 9.17 -3.41
N ARG A 115 9.90 8.23 -2.61
CA ARG A 115 9.18 7.76 -1.43
C ARG A 115 8.88 8.88 -0.43
N SER A 116 9.84 9.78 -0.21
CA SER A 116 9.67 10.95 0.66
C SER A 116 8.59 11.88 0.12
N GLN A 117 8.61 12.19 -1.18
CA GLN A 117 7.61 13.03 -1.83
C GLN A 117 6.21 12.40 -1.80
N ILE A 118 6.10 11.10 -2.03
CA ILE A 118 4.84 10.35 -1.87
C ILE A 118 4.36 10.43 -0.41
N SER A 119 5.26 10.25 0.54
CA SER A 119 4.95 10.30 1.98
C SER A 119 4.57 11.71 2.45
N ALA A 120 5.09 12.76 1.83
CA ALA A 120 4.69 14.14 2.04
C ALA A 120 3.31 14.45 1.43
N GLY A 121 2.90 13.69 0.40
CA GLY A 121 1.69 13.93 -0.38
C GLY A 121 1.91 14.82 -1.59
N ASP A 122 3.17 15.04 -1.98
CA ASP A 122 3.53 15.90 -3.13
C ASP A 122 3.29 15.18 -4.46
N ILE A 123 3.38 13.83 -4.46
CA ILE A 123 3.09 13.00 -5.64
C ILE A 123 1.75 12.31 -5.42
N ALA A 124 0.82 12.52 -6.35
CA ALA A 124 -0.52 11.94 -6.33
C ALA A 124 -0.62 10.66 -7.18
N LEU A 125 0.06 10.63 -8.33
CA LEU A 125 -0.02 9.51 -9.27
C LEU A 125 1.32 9.33 -9.99
N ILE A 126 1.67 8.07 -10.27
CA ILE A 126 2.78 7.69 -11.15
C ILE A 126 2.24 6.68 -12.16
N SER A 127 2.68 6.77 -13.42
CA SER A 127 2.41 5.76 -14.43
C SER A 127 3.64 5.40 -15.23
N GLY A 128 3.64 4.20 -15.79
CA GLY A 128 4.73 3.69 -16.61
C GLY A 128 4.42 2.36 -17.26
N VAL A 129 5.43 1.78 -17.86
CA VAL A 129 5.39 0.48 -18.51
C VAL A 129 6.55 -0.37 -18.00
N SER A 130 6.27 -1.60 -17.62
CA SER A 130 7.27 -2.55 -17.11
C SER A 130 6.97 -3.96 -17.57
N GLU A 131 8.00 -4.80 -17.55
CA GLU A 131 7.82 -6.25 -17.70
C GLU A 131 7.63 -6.94 -16.34
N ARG A 132 8.33 -6.45 -15.31
CA ARG A 132 8.31 -6.99 -13.94
C ARG A 132 8.58 -5.88 -12.94
N HIS A 133 7.97 -6.01 -11.76
CA HIS A 133 8.19 -5.12 -10.61
C HIS A 133 9.03 -5.74 -9.50
N VAL A 134 9.13 -7.07 -9.46
CA VAL A 134 9.82 -7.80 -8.40
C VAL A 134 10.70 -8.88 -9.01
N ASP A 135 11.84 -9.14 -8.38
CA ASP A 135 12.75 -10.23 -8.69
C ASP A 135 12.22 -11.55 -8.09
N LEU A 136 11.13 -12.00 -8.68
CA LEU A 136 10.51 -13.30 -8.40
C LEU A 136 10.23 -13.98 -9.74
N HIS A 137 10.68 -15.22 -9.89
CA HIS A 137 10.47 -16.02 -11.10
C HIS A 137 9.04 -16.61 -11.09
N LEU A 138 8.04 -15.72 -11.11
CA LEU A 138 6.63 -16.05 -11.03
C LEU A 138 5.99 -15.86 -12.41
N GLY A 139 5.96 -16.96 -13.18
CA GLY A 139 5.33 -16.97 -14.49
C GLY A 139 6.08 -16.18 -15.59
N PRO A 140 5.51 -16.10 -16.80
CA PRO A 140 6.09 -15.37 -17.91
C PRO A 140 6.10 -13.87 -17.63
N ALA A 141 7.20 -13.20 -18.00
CA ALA A 141 7.24 -11.75 -18.06
C ALA A 141 6.45 -11.29 -19.30
N PHE A 142 5.63 -10.28 -19.13
CA PHE A 142 4.97 -9.62 -20.26
C PHE A 142 4.84 -8.12 -19.99
N LEU A 143 4.93 -7.36 -21.03
CA LEU A 143 4.86 -5.91 -20.98
C LEU A 143 3.46 -5.48 -20.55
N HIS A 144 3.38 -4.62 -19.55
CA HIS A 144 2.13 -4.06 -19.05
C HIS A 144 2.28 -2.60 -18.66
N ARG A 145 1.25 -1.82 -18.93
CA ARG A 145 1.12 -0.46 -18.39
C ARG A 145 0.59 -0.56 -16.97
N TRP A 146 1.08 0.31 -16.13
CA TRP A 146 0.61 0.45 -14.77
C TRP A 146 0.38 1.92 -14.42
N GLN A 147 -0.62 2.15 -13.57
CA GLN A 147 -0.88 3.43 -12.93
C GLN A 147 -1.00 3.19 -11.44
N ILE A 148 -0.39 4.06 -10.66
CA ILE A 148 -0.41 4.03 -9.20
C ILE A 148 -1.01 5.34 -8.70
N CYS A 149 -2.10 5.26 -7.94
CA CYS A 149 -2.64 6.37 -7.19
C CYS A 149 -2.28 6.19 -5.72
N PHE A 150 -1.68 7.22 -5.10
CA PHE A 150 -1.29 7.17 -3.69
C PHE A 150 -2.41 7.74 -2.83
N ARG A 151 -2.83 6.97 -1.82
CA ARG A 151 -3.86 7.35 -0.86
C ARG A 151 -3.36 7.26 0.56
N ARG A 152 -3.79 8.21 1.38
CA ARG A 152 -3.43 8.26 2.80
C ARG A 152 -4.61 7.85 3.67
N TYR A 153 -4.36 6.89 4.57
CA TYR A 153 -5.30 6.42 5.58
C TYR A 153 -4.66 6.58 6.97
N GLY A 154 -4.85 7.72 7.58
CA GLY A 154 -4.15 8.09 8.82
C GLY A 154 -2.65 8.28 8.59
N SER A 155 -1.82 7.50 9.28
CA SER A 155 -0.36 7.48 9.09
C SER A 155 0.11 6.55 7.97
N ARG A 156 -0.80 5.83 7.35
CA ARG A 156 -0.51 4.80 6.34
C ARG A 156 -0.67 5.37 4.95
N VAL A 157 0.29 5.11 4.09
CA VAL A 157 0.19 5.44 2.66
C VAL A 157 0.10 4.13 1.89
N VAL A 158 -0.88 4.02 1.02
CA VAL A 158 -1.08 2.86 0.15
C VAL A 158 -1.04 3.29 -1.31
N ALA A 159 -0.54 2.40 -2.15
CA ALA A 159 -0.57 2.49 -3.60
C ALA A 159 -1.74 1.64 -4.11
N GLU A 160 -2.73 2.26 -4.74
CA GLU A 160 -3.73 1.57 -5.54
C GLU A 160 -3.22 1.47 -6.96
N MET A 161 -2.96 0.25 -7.43
CA MET A 161 -2.40 -0.04 -8.73
C MET A 161 -3.45 -0.59 -9.69
N VAL A 162 -3.43 -0.09 -10.91
CA VAL A 162 -4.18 -0.62 -12.05
C VAL A 162 -3.18 -1.07 -13.10
N TYR A 163 -3.45 -2.22 -13.72
CA TYR A 163 -2.60 -2.78 -14.76
C TYR A 163 -3.40 -3.00 -16.03
N GLU A 164 -2.79 -2.69 -17.17
CA GLU A 164 -3.36 -2.85 -18.50
C GLU A 164 -2.33 -3.49 -19.44
N PRO A 165 -2.76 -4.36 -20.37
CA PRO A 165 -1.88 -4.86 -21.41
C PRO A 165 -1.46 -3.71 -22.34
N VAL A 166 -0.25 -3.79 -22.89
CA VAL A 166 0.26 -2.84 -23.88
C VAL A 166 0.66 -3.56 -25.17
N ALA A 167 0.76 -2.78 -26.25
CA ALA A 167 1.26 -3.30 -27.51
C ALA A 167 2.75 -3.65 -27.40
N PRO A 168 3.22 -4.70 -28.11
CA PRO A 168 4.64 -5.00 -28.21
C PRO A 168 5.45 -3.81 -28.74
N GLY A 169 6.59 -3.54 -28.08
CA GLY A 169 7.51 -2.47 -28.50
C GLY A 169 7.27 -1.12 -27.81
N GLU A 170 6.32 -1.01 -26.88
CA GLU A 170 6.22 0.18 -26.02
C GLU A 170 7.43 0.24 -25.08
N ALA A 171 8.02 1.42 -24.92
CA ALA A 171 9.21 1.60 -24.09
C ALA A 171 8.89 1.39 -22.61
N THR A 172 9.75 0.67 -21.89
CA THR A 172 9.67 0.56 -20.42
C THR A 172 10.15 1.85 -19.77
N GLY A 173 9.68 2.11 -18.54
CA GLY A 173 10.07 3.27 -17.76
C GLY A 173 8.89 3.93 -17.05
N ILE A 174 9.21 4.92 -16.22
CA ILE A 174 8.21 5.85 -15.66
C ILE A 174 7.92 6.90 -16.74
N HIS A 175 6.65 7.00 -17.13
CA HIS A 175 6.23 7.90 -18.22
C HIS A 175 5.60 9.18 -17.68
N MET A 176 5.04 9.15 -16.48
CA MET A 176 4.38 10.32 -15.87
C MET A 176 4.49 10.26 -14.34
N ILE A 177 4.77 11.41 -13.76
CA ILE A 177 4.61 11.67 -12.31
C ILE A 177 3.71 12.90 -12.23
N LEU A 178 2.50 12.72 -11.66
CA LEU A 178 1.55 13.81 -11.44
C LEU A 178 1.65 14.29 -10.00
N ARG A 179 1.89 15.57 -9.82
CA ARG A 179 2.01 16.20 -8.51
C ARG A 179 0.64 16.62 -7.96
N ALA A 180 0.55 16.73 -6.65
CA ALA A 180 -0.71 17.07 -5.99
C ALA A 180 -1.19 18.51 -6.30
N ASP A 181 -0.28 19.45 -6.52
CA ASP A 181 -0.58 20.84 -6.91
C ASP A 181 -1.10 20.95 -8.36
N GLU A 182 -0.78 19.97 -9.21
CA GLU A 182 -1.30 19.89 -10.58
C GLU A 182 -2.76 19.36 -10.65
N LEU A 183 -3.29 18.84 -9.52
CA LEU A 183 -4.68 18.37 -9.41
C LEU A 183 -5.69 19.49 -9.07
N ALA A 184 -5.25 20.71 -8.88
CA ALA A 184 -6.13 21.84 -8.56
C ALA A 184 -7.11 22.08 -9.73
N LEU A 185 -8.40 21.73 -9.49
CA LEU A 185 -9.55 22.02 -10.35
C LEU A 185 -10.06 23.44 -10.13
#